data_29f806dad0ab01aa4bdf78852d96ae87
#
_entry.id   29f806dad0ab01aa4bdf78852d96ae87
#
_cell.length_a   1.000
_cell.length_b   1.000
_cell.length_c   1.000
_cell.angle_alpha   90.00
_cell.angle_beta   90.00
_cell.angle_gamma   90.00
#
_symmetry.space_group_name_H-M   'P 1'
#
loop_
_entity.id
_entity.type
_entity.pdbx_description
1 polymer ?
#
loop_
_entity_poly.entity_id
_entity_poly.type
_entity_poly.pdbx_seq_one_letter_code
_entity_poly.pdbx_strand_id
1 'polypeptide(L)'
;MAFGPLFYIWTQFLISLTTWYPVQSLPSQGMNLAPSTSNTKALDTNARVIYLTFDDGPLSGTFNCFEICRREQVAATFFEVGLHQSRSAFGRQMFQQINSYPALFTIANHSFTHANNNYLSFYHHPDTALLDFLKAKTVLNPSNNLTRLPGNNAWNLTHVKRASNLVRPLVDKLDSIGLNVIGWDLQWRFNKAGRPVQSPEYLADKVDSLFFHHQTLTKNHLVILMHDHMFRAAADSLKLEQFIQALKQRKNYQFQKLTQYPGLKPTVN
;
A
#
# COMPACT_ATOMS: atom_id res chain seq x y z
N MET A 1 -9.02 -50.56 48.00
CA MET A 1 -7.69 -51.23 47.86
C MET A 1 -7.26 -51.11 46.41
N ALA A 2 -6.23 -50.36 46.13
CA ALA A 2 -5.23 -50.56 45.10
C ALA A 2 -4.52 -49.18 44.85
N PHE A 3 -3.25 -49.20 45.21
CA PHE A 3 -2.30 -48.11 45.07
C PHE A 3 -1.82 -48.03 43.62
N GLY A 4 -1.74 -46.86 43.02
CA GLY A 4 -1.06 -46.62 41.75
C GLY A 4 0.16 -45.70 41.98
N PRO A 5 1.25 -45.81 41.21
CA PRO A 5 2.57 -45.29 41.59
C PRO A 5 2.84 -43.84 41.21
N LEU A 6 3.64 -43.20 42.07
CA LEU A 6 4.26 -41.89 41.90
C LEU A 6 5.25 -41.88 40.71
N PHE A 7 5.13 -40.88 39.83
CA PHE A 7 6.19 -40.54 38.87
C PHE A 7 7.06 -39.41 39.44
N TYR A 8 8.33 -39.71 39.64
CA TYR A 8 9.39 -38.73 39.94
C TYR A 8 9.76 -37.94 38.68
N ILE A 9 9.65 -36.62 38.74
CA ILE A 9 10.18 -35.74 37.72
C ILE A 9 11.56 -35.27 38.16
N TRP A 10 12.57 -35.65 37.40
CA TRP A 10 13.94 -35.16 37.52
C TRP A 10 14.07 -33.84 36.81
N THR A 11 14.29 -32.76 37.57
CA THR A 11 14.73 -31.46 37.05
C THR A 11 16.26 -31.46 36.94
N GLN A 12 16.76 -31.44 35.71
CA GLN A 12 18.18 -31.21 35.45
C GLN A 12 18.41 -29.68 35.35
N PHE A 13 19.22 -29.18 36.28
CA PHE A 13 19.80 -27.83 36.21
C PHE A 13 20.99 -27.86 35.22
N LEU A 14 20.87 -27.15 34.10
CA LEU A 14 22.00 -26.84 33.23
C LEU A 14 22.63 -25.52 33.70
N ILE A 15 23.80 -25.62 34.32
CA ILE A 15 24.66 -24.47 34.63
C ILE A 15 25.43 -24.11 33.38
N SER A 16 25.08 -22.98 32.72
CA SER A 16 25.89 -22.44 31.62
C SER A 16 27.03 -21.56 32.22
N LEU A 17 28.23 -22.04 32.05
CA LEU A 17 29.46 -21.28 32.30
C LEU A 17 29.64 -20.24 31.19
N THR A 18 29.41 -18.97 31.47
CA THR A 18 29.77 -17.85 30.58
C THR A 18 31.23 -17.50 30.79
N THR A 19 32.07 -17.88 29.82
CA THR A 19 33.45 -17.41 29.74
C THR A 19 33.51 -15.99 29.23
N TRP A 20 34.02 -15.10 30.09
CA TRP A 20 34.32 -13.71 29.71
C TRP A 20 35.60 -13.65 28.91
N TYR A 21 35.54 -13.19 27.64
CA TYR A 21 36.72 -12.79 26.90
C TYR A 21 36.87 -11.25 26.96
N PRO A 22 38.08 -10.75 27.27
CA PRO A 22 38.35 -9.32 27.27
C PRO A 22 38.32 -8.78 25.81
N VAL A 23 37.49 -7.75 25.57
CA VAL A 23 37.47 -7.02 24.31
C VAL A 23 38.76 -6.15 24.27
N GLN A 24 39.66 -6.48 23.36
CA GLN A 24 40.78 -5.62 23.00
C GLN A 24 40.28 -4.44 22.17
N SER A 25 40.56 -3.22 22.64
CA SER A 25 40.30 -1.99 21.92
C SER A 25 41.24 -1.85 20.71
N LEU A 26 40.67 -1.86 19.50
CA LEU A 26 41.40 -1.50 18.28
C LEU A 26 41.59 0.03 18.19
N PRO A 27 42.73 0.51 17.67
CA PRO A 27 42.98 1.93 17.52
C PRO A 27 42.06 2.55 16.47
N SER A 28 41.47 3.72 16.81
CA SER A 28 40.65 4.52 15.92
C SER A 28 41.51 5.10 14.79
N GLN A 29 41.46 4.52 13.62
CA GLN A 29 41.94 5.21 12.40
C GLN A 29 40.84 6.20 11.97
N GLY A 30 41.18 7.47 11.96
CA GLY A 30 40.34 8.54 11.45
C GLY A 30 40.05 8.31 9.95
N MET A 31 38.85 7.83 9.64
CA MET A 31 38.31 7.84 8.29
C MET A 31 37.85 9.27 7.97
N ASN A 32 38.62 9.97 7.15
CA ASN A 32 38.13 11.13 6.45
C ASN A 32 36.97 10.73 5.54
N LEU A 33 35.75 10.96 5.98
CA LEU A 33 34.55 10.85 5.16
C LEU A 33 34.59 12.01 4.13
N ALA A 34 34.95 11.71 2.92
CA ALA A 34 34.66 12.57 1.79
C ALA A 34 33.14 12.85 1.74
N PRO A 35 32.67 14.06 1.42
CA PRO A 35 31.26 14.35 1.32
C PRO A 35 30.63 13.42 0.28
N SER A 36 29.66 12.60 0.69
CA SER A 36 28.88 11.81 -0.23
C SER A 36 28.08 12.78 -1.10
N THR A 37 28.52 12.95 -2.34
CA THR A 37 27.71 13.60 -3.36
C THR A 37 26.42 12.78 -3.49
N SER A 38 25.31 13.32 -3.00
CA SER A 38 23.99 12.83 -3.29
C SER A 38 23.81 12.91 -4.81
N ASN A 39 24.03 11.79 -5.49
CA ASN A 39 23.63 11.62 -6.88
C ASN A 39 22.10 11.68 -6.92
N THR A 40 21.53 12.87 -6.95
CA THR A 40 20.17 13.08 -7.44
C THR A 40 20.23 12.73 -8.93
N LYS A 41 19.98 11.45 -9.24
CA LYS A 41 19.77 10.99 -10.60
C LYS A 41 18.65 11.87 -11.17
N ALA A 42 19.01 12.77 -12.11
CA ALA A 42 18.05 13.61 -12.80
C ALA A 42 16.91 12.71 -13.27
N LEU A 43 15.66 13.03 -12.89
CA LEU A 43 14.50 12.27 -13.36
C LEU A 43 14.54 12.29 -14.89
N ASP A 44 14.66 11.12 -15.50
CA ASP A 44 14.46 10.96 -16.92
C ASP A 44 13.03 11.41 -17.24
N THR A 45 12.88 12.56 -17.87
CA THR A 45 11.56 13.15 -18.20
C THR A 45 10.73 12.27 -19.14
N ASN A 46 11.34 11.22 -19.71
CA ASN A 46 10.69 10.20 -20.51
C ASN A 46 10.35 8.91 -19.74
N ALA A 47 10.74 8.81 -18.47
CA ALA A 47 10.43 7.63 -17.67
C ALA A 47 8.91 7.47 -17.50
N ARG A 48 8.42 6.24 -17.72
CA ARG A 48 7.03 5.87 -17.46
C ARG A 48 6.91 5.33 -16.04
N VAL A 49 6.10 5.99 -15.23
CA VAL A 49 5.97 5.69 -13.80
C VAL A 49 4.69 4.90 -13.54
N ILE A 50 4.84 3.79 -12.84
CA ILE A 50 3.75 2.91 -12.43
C ILE A 50 3.57 3.02 -10.91
N TYR A 51 2.34 3.22 -10.50
CA TYR A 51 1.93 3.24 -9.10
C TYR A 51 1.06 2.02 -8.82
N LEU A 52 1.62 1.03 -8.14
CA LEU A 52 0.85 -0.12 -7.67
C LEU A 52 0.05 0.29 -6.44
N THR A 53 -1.27 0.07 -6.48
CA THR A 53 -2.14 0.39 -5.36
C THR A 53 -3.05 -0.78 -5.00
N PHE A 54 -3.20 -1.01 -3.68
CA PHE A 54 -4.02 -2.07 -3.11
C PHE A 54 -5.07 -1.45 -2.20
N ASP A 55 -6.34 -1.75 -2.44
CA ASP A 55 -7.47 -1.25 -1.67
C ASP A 55 -8.02 -2.32 -0.73
N ASP A 56 -8.84 -1.88 0.24
CA ASP A 56 -9.63 -2.66 1.20
C ASP A 56 -8.86 -3.25 2.39
N GLY A 57 -7.54 -3.20 2.41
CA GLY A 57 -6.74 -3.78 3.49
C GLY A 57 -6.96 -3.14 4.88
N PRO A 58 -6.35 -3.73 5.92
CA PRO A 58 -5.63 -5.01 5.93
C PRO A 58 -6.59 -6.22 5.97
N LEU A 59 -6.51 -7.07 4.96
CA LEU A 59 -7.27 -8.32 4.82
C LEU A 59 -6.32 -9.52 4.61
N SER A 60 -6.88 -10.72 4.46
CA SER A 60 -6.08 -11.95 4.34
C SER A 60 -5.09 -11.97 3.17
N GLY A 61 -5.31 -11.19 2.13
CA GLY A 61 -4.38 -11.06 0.99
C GLY A 61 -3.30 -10.00 1.17
N THR A 62 -3.43 -9.09 2.12
CA THR A 62 -2.50 -7.97 2.33
C THR A 62 -1.07 -8.44 2.58
N PHE A 63 -0.91 -9.54 3.35
CA PHE A 63 0.41 -10.13 3.60
C PHE A 63 1.10 -10.56 2.30
N ASN A 64 0.39 -11.23 1.41
CA ASN A 64 0.95 -11.68 0.13
C ASN A 64 1.32 -10.49 -0.77
N CYS A 65 0.47 -9.44 -0.84
CA CYS A 65 0.76 -8.22 -1.59
C CYS A 65 2.02 -7.54 -1.06
N PHE A 66 2.10 -7.39 0.26
CA PHE A 66 3.26 -6.80 0.94
C PHE A 66 4.55 -7.60 0.67
N GLU A 67 4.54 -8.92 0.91
CA GLU A 67 5.72 -9.77 0.76
C GLU A 67 6.20 -9.85 -0.69
N ILE A 68 5.29 -9.93 -1.66
CA ILE A 68 5.66 -9.93 -3.09
C ILE A 68 6.29 -8.59 -3.47
N CYS A 69 5.67 -7.46 -3.15
CA CYS A 69 6.24 -6.14 -3.46
C CYS A 69 7.59 -5.92 -2.75
N ARG A 70 7.72 -6.38 -1.49
CA ARG A 70 8.97 -6.30 -0.73
C ARG A 70 10.08 -7.14 -1.37
N ARG A 71 9.80 -8.39 -1.73
CA ARG A 71 10.75 -9.31 -2.36
C ARG A 71 11.17 -8.82 -3.75
N GLU A 72 10.21 -8.31 -4.51
CA GLU A 72 10.45 -7.73 -5.83
C GLU A 72 11.05 -6.31 -5.77
N GLN A 73 11.21 -5.71 -4.58
CA GLN A 73 11.75 -4.36 -4.39
C GLN A 73 10.99 -3.30 -5.20
N VAL A 74 9.65 -3.40 -5.25
CA VAL A 74 8.79 -2.44 -5.94
C VAL A 74 7.97 -1.61 -4.95
N ALA A 75 7.86 -0.33 -5.25
CA ALA A 75 7.06 0.58 -4.44
C ALA A 75 5.56 0.31 -4.60
N ALA A 76 4.80 0.44 -3.51
CA ALA A 76 3.35 0.30 -3.51
C ALA A 76 2.68 1.24 -2.49
N THR A 77 1.39 1.53 -2.74
CA THR A 77 0.54 2.27 -1.80
C THR A 77 -0.67 1.42 -1.42
N PHE A 78 -0.90 1.26 -0.13
CA PHE A 78 -2.02 0.53 0.45
C PHE A 78 -3.08 1.52 0.93
N PHE A 79 -4.26 1.51 0.31
CA PHE A 79 -5.42 2.27 0.76
C PHE A 79 -6.18 1.43 1.78
N GLU A 80 -5.92 1.73 3.06
CA GLU A 80 -6.38 0.92 4.18
C GLU A 80 -7.73 1.41 4.71
N VAL A 81 -8.57 0.45 5.10
CA VAL A 81 -9.85 0.68 5.78
C VAL A 81 -9.61 0.72 7.29
N GLY A 82 -9.92 1.85 7.93
CA GLY A 82 -9.64 2.05 9.35
C GLY A 82 -10.25 0.99 10.25
N LEU A 83 -11.43 0.49 9.90
CA LEU A 83 -12.11 -0.58 10.64
C LEU A 83 -11.37 -1.92 10.56
N HIS A 84 -10.80 -2.26 9.40
CA HIS A 84 -10.04 -3.50 9.22
C HIS A 84 -8.74 -3.48 10.03
N GLN A 85 -8.06 -2.34 10.04
CA GLN A 85 -6.86 -2.14 10.86
C GLN A 85 -7.18 -2.28 12.36
N SER A 86 -8.25 -1.66 12.85
CA SER A 86 -8.53 -1.59 14.28
C SER A 86 -9.15 -2.87 14.87
N ARG A 87 -9.92 -3.64 14.09
CA ARG A 87 -10.72 -4.78 14.57
C ARG A 87 -9.93 -6.03 14.94
N SER A 88 -8.76 -6.28 14.33
CA SER A 88 -8.06 -7.54 14.49
C SER A 88 -6.59 -7.36 14.86
N ALA A 89 -6.01 -8.35 15.56
CA ALA A 89 -4.57 -8.40 15.80
C ALA A 89 -3.79 -8.47 14.48
N PHE A 90 -4.28 -9.25 13.51
CA PHE A 90 -3.70 -9.32 12.17
C PHE A 90 -3.68 -7.95 11.46
N GLY A 91 -4.81 -7.21 11.49
CA GLY A 91 -4.89 -5.88 10.88
C GLY A 91 -3.87 -4.91 11.48
N ARG A 92 -3.74 -4.87 12.81
CA ARG A 92 -2.73 -4.05 13.49
C ARG A 92 -1.31 -4.48 13.15
N GLN A 93 -1.03 -5.77 13.11
CA GLN A 93 0.28 -6.30 12.75
C GLN A 93 0.66 -5.94 11.31
N MET A 94 -0.23 -6.14 10.35
CA MET A 94 0.01 -5.80 8.94
C MET A 94 0.26 -4.30 8.75
N PHE A 95 -0.53 -3.46 9.43
CA PHE A 95 -0.34 -2.02 9.42
C PHE A 95 1.07 -1.62 9.92
N GLN A 96 1.53 -2.19 11.03
CA GLN A 96 2.87 -1.96 11.56
C GLN A 96 3.95 -2.46 10.59
N GLN A 97 3.72 -3.62 10.00
CA GLN A 97 4.67 -4.24 9.08
C GLN A 97 4.84 -3.41 7.79
N ILE A 98 3.75 -2.91 7.19
CA ILE A 98 3.81 -2.03 6.03
C ILE A 98 4.56 -0.72 6.38
N ASN A 99 4.26 -0.11 7.52
CA ASN A 99 4.92 1.10 7.98
C ASN A 99 6.41 0.92 8.32
N SER A 100 6.87 -0.30 8.59
CA SER A 100 8.30 -0.57 8.84
C SER A 100 9.17 -0.52 7.58
N TYR A 101 8.58 -0.40 6.38
CA TYR A 101 9.28 -0.26 5.10
C TYR A 101 8.93 1.05 4.38
N PRO A 102 9.17 2.23 4.99
CA PRO A 102 8.74 3.52 4.44
C PRO A 102 9.41 3.89 3.12
N ALA A 103 10.54 3.27 2.78
CA ALA A 103 11.18 3.44 1.47
C ALA A 103 10.34 2.86 0.33
N LEU A 104 9.68 1.72 0.54
CA LEU A 104 8.90 1.00 -0.46
C LEU A 104 7.41 1.29 -0.35
N PHE A 105 6.87 1.43 0.87
CA PHE A 105 5.43 1.40 1.08
C PHE A 105 4.89 2.69 1.66
N THR A 106 3.62 2.95 1.36
CA THR A 106 2.83 4.04 1.92
C THR A 106 1.45 3.52 2.25
N ILE A 107 0.94 3.87 3.44
CA ILE A 107 -0.47 3.68 3.80
C ILE A 107 -1.22 4.97 3.49
N ALA A 108 -2.40 4.83 2.88
CA ALA A 108 -3.30 5.92 2.55
C ALA A 108 -4.73 5.61 3.04
N ASN A 109 -5.59 6.62 3.03
CA ASN A 109 -6.92 6.55 3.61
C ASN A 109 -7.96 5.99 2.63
N HIS A 110 -8.65 4.88 2.99
CA HIS A 110 -9.76 4.32 2.23
C HIS A 110 -11.10 4.34 3.00
N SER A 111 -11.34 5.41 3.78
CA SER A 111 -12.45 5.56 4.73
C SER A 111 -12.35 4.62 5.95
N PHE A 112 -13.19 4.85 6.96
CA PHE A 112 -13.20 4.02 8.16
C PHE A 112 -14.03 2.75 7.97
N THR A 113 -15.23 2.86 7.38
CA THR A 113 -16.19 1.76 7.27
C THR A 113 -16.25 1.12 5.88
N HIS A 114 -15.51 1.63 4.89
CA HIS A 114 -15.66 1.26 3.49
C HIS A 114 -17.13 1.42 3.01
N ALA A 115 -17.77 2.55 3.40
CA ALA A 115 -19.18 2.82 3.13
C ALA A 115 -20.16 1.72 3.65
N ASN A 116 -19.72 0.79 4.49
CA ASN A 116 -20.48 -0.42 4.89
C ASN A 116 -21.08 -1.18 3.68
N ASN A 117 -20.42 -1.13 2.52
CA ASN A 117 -20.89 -1.65 1.22
C ASN A 117 -22.22 -1.04 0.73
N ASN A 118 -22.65 0.08 1.29
CA ASN A 118 -23.84 0.84 0.87
C ASN A 118 -23.43 2.18 0.25
N TYR A 119 -22.77 2.10 -0.91
CA TYR A 119 -22.15 3.25 -1.58
C TYR A 119 -23.14 4.38 -1.89
N LEU A 120 -24.35 4.03 -2.37
CA LEU A 120 -25.35 5.04 -2.74
C LEU A 120 -25.75 5.89 -1.53
N SER A 121 -26.11 5.26 -0.42
CA SER A 121 -26.46 5.94 0.83
C SER A 121 -25.28 6.74 1.37
N PHE A 122 -24.07 6.17 1.34
CA PHE A 122 -22.86 6.82 1.83
C PHE A 122 -22.59 8.16 1.11
N TYR A 123 -22.67 8.16 -0.23
CA TYR A 123 -22.38 9.36 -1.02
C TYR A 123 -23.53 10.36 -1.06
N HIS A 124 -24.77 9.96 -0.78
CA HIS A 124 -25.88 10.89 -0.60
C HIS A 124 -25.82 11.67 0.73
N HIS A 125 -24.97 11.24 1.68
CA HIS A 125 -24.75 11.91 2.96
C HIS A 125 -23.30 12.36 3.11
N PRO A 126 -22.84 13.36 2.32
CA PRO A 126 -21.42 13.72 2.22
C PRO A 126 -20.82 14.21 3.54
N ASP A 127 -21.61 14.78 4.47
CA ASP A 127 -21.11 15.19 5.78
C ASP A 127 -20.79 13.98 6.66
N THR A 128 -21.66 12.98 6.69
CA THR A 128 -21.41 11.72 7.40
C THR A 128 -20.24 10.96 6.78
N ALA A 129 -20.17 10.95 5.45
CA ALA A 129 -19.04 10.35 4.73
C ALA A 129 -17.72 11.06 5.05
N LEU A 130 -17.70 12.39 5.13
CA LEU A 130 -16.53 13.14 5.56
C LEU A 130 -16.07 12.72 6.97
N LEU A 131 -16.99 12.59 7.92
CA LEU A 131 -16.67 12.14 9.29
C LEU A 131 -16.08 10.72 9.29
N ASP A 132 -16.53 9.85 8.40
CA ASP A 132 -15.98 8.50 8.22
C ASP A 132 -14.51 8.56 7.73
N PHE A 133 -14.18 9.43 6.76
CA PHE A 133 -12.80 9.67 6.33
C PHE A 133 -11.93 10.31 7.41
N LEU A 134 -12.46 11.24 8.19
CA LEU A 134 -11.75 11.84 9.32
C LEU A 134 -11.45 10.82 10.41
N LYS A 135 -12.42 9.93 10.72
CA LYS A 135 -12.21 8.83 11.65
C LYS A 135 -11.11 7.87 11.16
N ALA A 136 -11.10 7.54 9.87
CA ALA A 136 -10.03 6.74 9.29
C ALA A 136 -8.68 7.46 9.41
N LYS A 137 -8.62 8.76 9.11
CA LYS A 137 -7.41 9.56 9.27
C LYS A 137 -6.86 9.52 10.69
N THR A 138 -7.72 9.58 11.70
CA THR A 138 -7.31 9.47 13.12
C THR A 138 -6.76 8.08 13.44
N VAL A 139 -7.43 7.01 12.99
CA VAL A 139 -7.03 5.63 13.29
C VAL A 139 -5.77 5.20 12.55
N LEU A 140 -5.70 5.51 11.26
CA LEU A 140 -4.55 5.18 10.40
C LEU A 140 -3.37 6.12 10.60
N ASN A 141 -3.61 7.35 11.02
CA ASN A 141 -2.60 8.41 11.20
C ASN A 141 -1.54 8.41 10.07
N PRO A 142 -1.96 8.45 8.79
CA PRO A 142 -1.01 8.37 7.69
C PRO A 142 -0.16 9.63 7.60
N SER A 143 1.13 9.49 7.27
CA SER A 143 2.07 10.60 7.07
C SER A 143 1.84 11.38 5.77
N ASN A 144 0.68 11.22 5.15
CA ASN A 144 0.31 11.86 3.88
C ASN A 144 -1.18 12.23 3.87
N ASN A 145 -1.60 12.95 2.83
CA ASN A 145 -2.98 13.40 2.64
C ASN A 145 -3.68 12.69 1.47
N LEU A 146 -3.26 11.47 1.12
CA LEU A 146 -3.87 10.69 0.06
C LEU A 146 -5.12 9.99 0.56
N THR A 147 -6.17 10.03 -0.26
CA THR A 147 -7.41 9.28 0.00
C THR A 147 -7.98 8.73 -1.30
N ARG A 148 -8.68 7.60 -1.22
CA ARG A 148 -9.44 7.00 -2.33
C ARG A 148 -10.85 6.72 -1.88
N LEU A 149 -11.82 7.02 -2.75
CA LEU A 149 -13.24 6.79 -2.47
C LEU A 149 -13.59 5.30 -2.66
N PRO A 150 -14.25 4.65 -1.69
CA PRO A 150 -14.76 3.29 -1.85
C PRO A 150 -15.64 3.14 -3.09
N GLY A 151 -15.30 2.22 -4.00
CA GLY A 151 -16.09 1.89 -5.18
C GLY A 151 -16.23 3.00 -6.23
N ASN A 152 -15.49 4.11 -6.15
CA ASN A 152 -15.62 5.23 -7.08
C ASN A 152 -14.28 5.76 -7.58
N ASN A 153 -14.14 5.84 -8.91
CA ASN A 153 -12.98 6.42 -9.57
C ASN A 153 -13.13 7.94 -9.64
N ALA A 154 -12.54 8.64 -8.69
CA ALA A 154 -12.53 10.10 -8.63
C ALA A 154 -11.12 10.64 -8.44
N TRP A 155 -10.87 11.84 -8.95
CA TRP A 155 -9.61 12.54 -8.85
C TRP A 155 -9.81 13.97 -8.39
N ASN A 156 -8.97 14.42 -7.47
CA ASN A 156 -8.89 15.83 -7.08
C ASN A 156 -7.45 16.22 -6.76
N LEU A 157 -6.79 16.79 -7.74
CA LEU A 157 -5.39 17.22 -7.73
C LEU A 157 -5.34 18.73 -8.03
N THR A 158 -4.16 19.35 -8.01
CA THR A 158 -3.99 20.78 -8.28
C THR A 158 -4.56 21.21 -9.65
N HIS A 159 -4.46 20.33 -10.66
CA HIS A 159 -4.86 20.68 -12.04
C HIS A 159 -6.02 19.82 -12.57
N VAL A 160 -6.53 18.88 -11.79
CA VAL A 160 -7.58 17.96 -12.23
C VAL A 160 -8.58 17.72 -11.12
N LYS A 161 -9.86 17.97 -11.43
CA LYS A 161 -11.00 17.53 -10.61
C LYS A 161 -11.93 16.70 -11.50
N ARG A 162 -11.94 15.40 -11.33
CA ARG A 162 -12.77 14.44 -12.07
C ARG A 162 -13.57 13.60 -11.08
N ALA A 163 -14.87 13.87 -10.99
CA ALA A 163 -15.79 13.18 -10.08
C ALA A 163 -17.18 13.15 -10.70
N SER A 164 -17.92 12.05 -10.52
CA SER A 164 -19.33 11.97 -10.87
C SER A 164 -20.17 12.90 -9.98
N ASN A 165 -21.38 13.25 -10.41
CA ASN A 165 -22.27 14.10 -9.62
C ASN A 165 -22.58 13.52 -8.24
N LEU A 166 -22.64 12.18 -8.12
CA LEU A 166 -22.90 11.50 -6.86
C LEU A 166 -21.82 11.75 -5.82
N VAL A 167 -20.55 11.67 -6.20
CA VAL A 167 -19.44 11.76 -5.25
C VAL A 167 -18.82 13.14 -5.14
N ARG A 168 -19.13 14.05 -6.07
CA ARG A 168 -18.60 15.43 -6.12
C ARG A 168 -18.75 16.18 -4.79
N PRO A 169 -19.92 16.17 -4.12
CA PRO A 169 -20.07 16.90 -2.85
C PRO A 169 -19.09 16.43 -1.78
N LEU A 170 -18.81 15.12 -1.69
CA LEU A 170 -17.79 14.60 -0.78
C LEU A 170 -16.39 14.98 -1.23
N VAL A 171 -16.08 14.90 -2.53
CA VAL A 171 -14.78 15.29 -3.07
C VAL A 171 -14.46 16.76 -2.73
N ASP A 172 -15.45 17.67 -2.85
CA ASP A 172 -15.29 19.08 -2.50
C ASP A 172 -15.02 19.28 -1.00
N LYS A 173 -15.67 18.51 -0.14
CA LYS A 173 -15.43 18.51 1.31
C LYS A 173 -14.05 17.96 1.68
N LEU A 174 -13.62 16.86 1.07
CA LEU A 174 -12.27 16.31 1.26
C LEU A 174 -11.20 17.30 0.79
N ASP A 175 -11.46 18.00 -0.32
CA ASP A 175 -10.60 19.06 -0.83
C ASP A 175 -10.44 20.21 0.17
N SER A 176 -11.54 20.68 0.75
CA SER A 176 -11.53 21.81 1.69
C SER A 176 -10.71 21.57 2.95
N ILE A 177 -10.46 20.30 3.30
CA ILE A 177 -9.60 19.89 4.42
C ILE A 177 -8.20 19.39 3.96
N GLY A 178 -7.82 19.67 2.71
CA GLY A 178 -6.49 19.39 2.16
C GLY A 178 -6.22 17.93 1.80
N LEU A 179 -7.25 17.08 1.65
CA LEU A 179 -7.06 15.71 1.19
C LEU A 179 -7.04 15.61 -0.34
N ASN A 180 -6.07 14.88 -0.88
CA ASN A 180 -5.98 14.54 -2.29
C ASN A 180 -6.80 13.28 -2.58
N VAL A 181 -7.78 13.38 -3.47
CA VAL A 181 -8.54 12.21 -3.93
C VAL A 181 -7.86 11.61 -5.14
N ILE A 182 -7.49 10.33 -5.04
CA ILE A 182 -6.74 9.58 -6.05
C ILE A 182 -7.57 8.44 -6.61
N GLY A 183 -7.81 8.47 -7.92
CA GLY A 183 -8.46 7.38 -8.66
C GLY A 183 -7.46 6.38 -9.23
N TRP A 184 -7.79 5.83 -10.40
CA TRP A 184 -6.94 4.86 -11.12
C TRP A 184 -7.12 4.96 -12.63
N ASP A 185 -6.08 4.56 -13.36
CA ASP A 185 -6.08 4.48 -14.82
C ASP A 185 -6.39 3.06 -15.32
N LEU A 186 -5.94 2.05 -14.57
CA LEU A 186 -6.14 0.63 -14.86
C LEU A 186 -6.64 -0.11 -13.62
N GLN A 187 -7.60 -1.01 -13.80
CA GLN A 187 -8.09 -1.87 -12.72
C GLN A 187 -7.86 -3.35 -13.05
N TRP A 188 -7.23 -4.07 -12.12
CA TRP A 188 -7.28 -5.52 -12.11
C TRP A 188 -8.60 -5.97 -11.48
N ARG A 189 -9.49 -6.53 -12.29
CA ARG A 189 -10.82 -6.95 -11.86
C ARG A 189 -10.80 -8.30 -11.18
N PHE A 190 -11.77 -8.54 -10.32
CA PHE A 190 -12.00 -9.83 -9.66
C PHE A 190 -13.42 -10.33 -9.92
N ASN A 191 -13.62 -11.64 -9.78
CA ASN A 191 -14.91 -12.30 -9.90
C ASN A 191 -15.66 -12.34 -8.55
N LYS A 192 -16.86 -12.93 -8.53
CA LYS A 192 -17.67 -13.07 -7.32
C LYS A 192 -16.98 -13.84 -6.18
N ALA A 193 -16.01 -14.70 -6.50
CA ALA A 193 -15.20 -15.40 -5.51
C ALA A 193 -14.00 -14.56 -5.02
N GLY A 194 -13.87 -13.30 -5.46
CA GLY A 194 -12.78 -12.40 -5.12
C GLY A 194 -11.44 -12.81 -5.75
N ARG A 195 -11.44 -13.52 -6.90
CA ARG A 195 -10.22 -13.97 -7.58
C ARG A 195 -9.93 -13.11 -8.82
N PRO A 196 -8.66 -12.82 -9.14
CA PRO A 196 -8.29 -12.01 -10.30
C PRO A 196 -8.76 -12.67 -11.61
N VAL A 197 -9.38 -11.84 -12.49
CA VAL A 197 -9.98 -12.29 -13.76
C VAL A 197 -9.01 -12.23 -14.91
N GLN A 198 -8.25 -11.13 -15.04
CA GLN A 198 -7.31 -10.96 -16.14
C GLN A 198 -6.01 -11.73 -15.85
N SER A 199 -5.32 -12.16 -16.91
CA SER A 199 -3.98 -12.72 -16.76
C SER A 199 -2.93 -11.62 -16.55
N PRO A 200 -1.78 -11.95 -15.94
CA PRO A 200 -0.65 -11.04 -15.77
C PRO A 200 -0.18 -10.43 -17.10
N GLU A 201 -0.06 -11.24 -18.14
CA GLU A 201 0.40 -10.82 -19.47
C GLU A 201 -0.57 -9.82 -20.10
N TYR A 202 -1.88 -10.15 -20.09
CA TYR A 202 -2.92 -9.24 -20.60
C TYR A 202 -2.84 -7.86 -19.92
N LEU A 203 -2.67 -7.82 -18.58
CA LEU A 203 -2.57 -6.56 -17.87
C LEU A 203 -1.29 -5.81 -18.20
N ALA A 204 -0.17 -6.51 -18.34
CA ALA A 204 1.10 -5.91 -18.71
C ALA A 204 1.03 -5.29 -20.12
N ASP A 205 0.41 -5.98 -21.09
CA ASP A 205 0.17 -5.45 -22.44
C ASP A 205 -0.79 -4.26 -22.41
N LYS A 206 -1.79 -4.29 -21.49
CA LYS A 206 -2.70 -3.15 -21.32
C LYS A 206 -1.97 -1.91 -20.74
N VAL A 207 -1.00 -2.09 -19.85
CA VAL A 207 -0.13 -1.01 -19.38
C VAL A 207 0.65 -0.39 -20.54
N ASP A 208 1.28 -1.23 -21.41
CA ASP A 208 1.99 -0.78 -22.61
C ASP A 208 1.08 0.04 -23.53
N SER A 209 -0.15 -0.48 -23.79
CA SER A 209 -1.16 0.18 -24.60
C SER A 209 -1.58 1.54 -24.06
N LEU A 210 -1.84 1.65 -22.72
CA LEU A 210 -2.25 2.91 -22.09
C LEU A 210 -1.16 3.97 -22.20
N PHE A 211 0.09 3.60 -22.02
CA PHE A 211 1.22 4.53 -22.20
C PHE A 211 1.42 4.91 -23.67
N PHE A 212 1.32 3.94 -24.59
CA PHE A 212 1.50 4.19 -26.01
C PHE A 212 0.44 5.16 -26.57
N HIS A 213 -0.81 4.98 -26.16
CA HIS A 213 -1.93 5.82 -26.60
C HIS A 213 -2.17 7.07 -25.74
N HIS A 214 -1.29 7.37 -24.77
CA HIS A 214 -1.44 8.50 -23.84
C HIS A 214 -2.79 8.52 -23.10
N GLN A 215 -3.27 7.36 -22.67
CA GLN A 215 -4.59 7.18 -22.03
C GLN A 215 -4.50 7.13 -20.50
N THR A 216 -3.49 7.73 -19.91
CA THR A 216 -3.38 7.95 -18.45
C THR A 216 -3.86 9.34 -18.08
N LEU A 217 -4.34 9.53 -16.84
CA LEU A 217 -4.78 10.83 -16.35
C LEU A 217 -3.65 11.87 -16.46
N THR A 218 -2.49 11.52 -15.99
CA THR A 218 -1.27 12.33 -16.10
C THR A 218 -0.29 11.64 -17.04
N LYS A 219 0.22 12.38 -18.03
CA LYS A 219 1.14 11.83 -19.03
C LYS A 219 2.32 11.10 -18.37
N ASN A 220 2.61 9.89 -18.84
CA ASN A 220 3.68 9.02 -18.33
C ASN A 220 3.51 8.54 -16.87
N HIS A 221 2.36 8.72 -16.24
CA HIS A 221 2.05 8.25 -14.90
C HIS A 221 0.80 7.38 -14.93
N LEU A 222 0.89 6.15 -14.44
CA LEU A 222 -0.19 5.16 -14.49
C LEU A 222 -0.46 4.59 -13.11
N VAL A 223 -1.68 4.74 -12.61
CA VAL A 223 -2.14 4.20 -11.33
C VAL A 223 -2.93 2.91 -11.59
N ILE A 224 -2.49 1.82 -10.95
CA ILE A 224 -3.14 0.51 -11.05
C ILE A 224 -3.90 0.22 -9.76
N LEU A 225 -5.21 0.06 -9.88
CA LEU A 225 -6.06 -0.42 -8.79
C LEU A 225 -6.07 -1.95 -8.75
N MET A 226 -5.73 -2.48 -7.59
CA MET A 226 -5.91 -3.87 -7.19
C MET A 226 -6.59 -3.90 -5.81
N HIS A 227 -7.20 -5.03 -5.46
CA HIS A 227 -7.70 -5.24 -4.11
C HIS A 227 -6.90 -6.38 -3.47
N ASP A 228 -6.43 -6.19 -2.26
CA ASP A 228 -5.51 -7.14 -1.63
C ASP A 228 -6.15 -8.51 -1.38
N HIS A 229 -7.45 -8.57 -1.08
CA HIS A 229 -8.18 -9.83 -0.90
C HIS A 229 -8.12 -10.76 -2.13
N MET A 230 -7.84 -10.22 -3.33
CA MET A 230 -7.69 -11.01 -4.57
C MET A 230 -6.53 -12.01 -4.48
N PHE A 231 -5.51 -11.66 -3.72
CA PHE A 231 -4.23 -12.39 -3.67
C PHE A 231 -4.06 -13.25 -2.42
N ARG A 232 -5.18 -13.62 -1.75
CA ARG A 232 -5.14 -14.45 -0.55
C ARG A 232 -4.71 -15.89 -0.79
N ALA A 233 -4.99 -16.44 -1.98
CA ALA A 233 -4.60 -17.80 -2.35
C ALA A 233 -3.25 -17.80 -3.09
N ALA A 234 -2.41 -18.84 -2.84
CA ALA A 234 -1.08 -18.96 -3.42
C ALA A 234 -1.08 -18.86 -4.97
N ALA A 235 -2.03 -19.52 -5.65
CA ALA A 235 -2.13 -19.45 -7.10
C ALA A 235 -2.48 -18.04 -7.64
N ASP A 236 -3.22 -17.24 -6.86
CA ASP A 236 -3.58 -15.89 -7.24
C ASP A 236 -2.48 -14.89 -6.85
N SER A 237 -1.78 -15.10 -5.73
CA SER A 237 -0.60 -14.31 -5.37
C SER A 237 0.56 -14.51 -6.35
N LEU A 238 0.73 -15.72 -6.90
CA LEU A 238 1.70 -15.97 -7.97
C LEU A 238 1.43 -15.12 -9.22
N LYS A 239 0.15 -14.88 -9.57
CA LYS A 239 -0.21 -13.98 -10.68
C LYS A 239 0.25 -12.54 -10.43
N LEU A 240 0.17 -12.05 -9.18
CA LEU A 240 0.69 -10.72 -8.84
C LEU A 240 2.20 -10.65 -9.05
N GLU A 241 2.92 -11.67 -8.60
CA GLU A 241 4.36 -11.76 -8.79
C GLU A 241 4.72 -11.76 -10.29
N GLN A 242 4.07 -12.62 -11.08
CA GLN A 242 4.27 -12.70 -12.53
C GLN A 242 3.98 -11.37 -13.23
N PHE A 243 2.92 -10.66 -12.82
CA PHE A 243 2.59 -9.34 -13.35
C PHE A 243 3.68 -8.31 -13.07
N ILE A 244 4.15 -8.23 -11.83
CA ILE A 244 5.24 -7.33 -11.45
C ILE A 244 6.52 -7.66 -12.25
N GLN A 245 6.87 -8.94 -12.35
CA GLN A 245 8.04 -9.40 -13.13
C GLN A 245 7.89 -9.07 -14.61
N ALA A 246 6.72 -9.26 -15.20
CA ALA A 246 6.44 -8.88 -16.58
C ALA A 246 6.60 -7.37 -16.82
N LEU A 247 6.19 -6.52 -15.86
CA LEU A 247 6.41 -5.08 -15.95
C LEU A 247 7.89 -4.70 -15.79
N LYS A 248 8.62 -5.37 -14.89
CA LYS A 248 10.07 -5.12 -14.68
C LYS A 248 10.92 -5.47 -15.89
N GLN A 249 10.50 -6.45 -16.69
CA GLN A 249 11.18 -6.81 -17.94
C GLN A 249 11.01 -5.76 -19.04
N ARG A 250 10.00 -4.89 -18.94
CA ARG A 250 9.78 -3.81 -19.88
C ARG A 250 10.77 -2.67 -19.64
N LYS A 251 11.38 -2.17 -20.69
CA LYS A 251 12.33 -1.06 -20.59
C LYS A 251 11.61 0.23 -20.22
N ASN A 252 12.21 1.03 -19.34
CA ASN A 252 11.77 2.39 -18.95
C ASN A 252 10.56 2.47 -18.02
N TYR A 253 10.17 1.40 -17.32
CA TYR A 253 9.19 1.49 -16.24
C TYR A 253 9.86 1.67 -14.88
N GLN A 254 9.31 2.61 -14.10
CA GLN A 254 9.74 2.89 -12.73
C GLN A 254 8.53 2.70 -11.81
N PHE A 255 8.75 2.06 -10.65
CA PHE A 255 7.72 1.91 -9.63
C PHE A 255 7.91 2.97 -8.56
N GLN A 256 6.87 3.74 -8.27
CA GLN A 256 6.91 4.78 -7.25
C GLN A 256 5.67 4.71 -6.32
N LYS A 257 5.79 5.30 -5.12
CA LYS A 257 4.67 5.49 -4.21
C LYS A 257 3.80 6.65 -4.69
N LEU A 258 2.50 6.58 -4.47
CA LEU A 258 1.58 7.66 -4.85
C LEU A 258 1.91 9.02 -4.19
N THR A 259 2.66 9.05 -3.10
CA THR A 259 3.19 10.30 -2.53
C THR A 259 4.09 11.09 -3.48
N GLN A 260 4.54 10.45 -4.57
CA GLN A 260 5.36 11.07 -5.63
C GLN A 260 4.53 11.35 -6.90
N TYR A 261 3.20 11.19 -6.85
CA TYR A 261 2.34 11.44 -8.01
C TYR A 261 2.28 12.94 -8.32
N PRO A 262 2.38 13.35 -9.61
CA PRO A 262 2.33 14.76 -9.99
C PRO A 262 1.01 15.43 -9.66
N GLY A 263 1.06 16.68 -9.25
CA GLY A 263 -0.12 17.49 -8.98
C GLY A 263 -0.79 17.23 -7.62
N LEU A 264 -0.14 16.51 -6.72
CA LEU A 264 -0.59 16.45 -5.34
C LEU A 264 -0.53 17.82 -4.68
N LYS A 265 -1.57 18.15 -3.92
CA LYS A 265 -1.59 19.34 -3.06
C LYS A 265 -0.70 19.10 -1.85
N PRO A 266 0.02 20.10 -1.36
CA PRO A 266 0.86 19.94 -0.18
C PRO A 266 0.02 19.53 1.03
N THR A 267 0.63 18.80 1.94
CA THR A 267 0.00 18.49 3.24
C THR A 267 -0.13 19.80 4.01
N VAL A 268 -1.33 20.16 4.37
CA VAL A 268 -1.57 21.30 5.29
C VAL A 268 -1.24 20.78 6.69
N ASN A 269 -0.19 21.35 7.28
CA ASN A 269 0.22 21.05 8.66
C ASN A 269 -0.74 21.68 9.64
#